data_8c18883855d1e7b950ced71c66305e28
#
_entry.id   8c18883855d1e7b950ced71c66305e28
#
_cell.length_a   1.000
_cell.length_b   1.000
_cell.length_c   1.000
_cell.angle_alpha   90.00
_cell.angle_beta   90.00
_cell.angle_gamma   90.00
#
_symmetry.space_group_name_H-M   'P 1'
#
loop_
_entity.id
_entity.type
_entity.pdbx_description
1 polymer ?
#
loop_
_entity_poly.entity_id
_entity_poly.type
_entity_poly.pdbx_seq_one_letter_code
_entity_poly.pdbx_strand_id
1 'polypeptide(L)'
;MGLSFSNIHVRMERSLDEALAGRIAEILMRGADAEPVADASEADVMVRVCAGKDSPWVTVLADSIDDDLEEQLLKTRALSEALEARTLAIACSDSDYLCLNLVDAKTKTDIWAAHGKFPFGKAPRRSNPAAWKAYVKDDAHFAQTLRASSVFAEDALPDIAAELGLPAGQARCMEGEIPEDARLFQFGYKMKESEGETPPRFGMLYEELYYGVGRTKCILFLNKGAASKGVAVALTGECIREHQIKVEKIELQFHLSRGEWAHIPLHLEETSYNDGSRWLMAECPEFCIPPAVKDSLPWKKKQDLEFQRAVIVRLLLAPDRETEEYGTLQVTLIPMKNYDGQCGCVMKYYTNDNSSFRDASRR
;
A
#
# COMPACT_ATOMS: atom_id res chain seq x y z
N MET A 1 -6.27 8.90 17.70
CA MET A 1 -6.31 8.01 16.51
C MET A 1 -7.62 7.26 16.60
N GLY A 2 -8.45 7.36 15.58
CA GLY A 2 -9.70 6.63 15.47
C GLY A 2 -9.48 5.18 15.08
N LEU A 3 -10.53 4.38 15.17
CA LEU A 3 -10.54 2.98 14.77
C LEU A 3 -10.81 2.87 13.27
N SER A 4 -10.01 2.08 12.58
CA SER A 4 -10.25 1.71 11.17
C SER A 4 -10.17 0.20 11.02
N PHE A 5 -11.14 -0.37 10.33
CA PHE A 5 -11.18 -1.79 10.00
C PHE A 5 -12.09 -2.06 8.81
N SER A 6 -11.86 -3.19 8.15
CA SER A 6 -12.71 -3.72 7.11
C SER A 6 -12.86 -5.22 7.24
N ASN A 7 -14.07 -5.71 7.03
CA ASN A 7 -14.33 -7.15 6.99
C ASN A 7 -15.51 -7.48 6.05
N ILE A 8 -15.59 -8.74 5.64
CA ILE A 8 -16.71 -9.26 4.86
C ILE A 8 -17.33 -10.43 5.62
N HIS A 9 -18.64 -10.47 5.66
CA HIS A 9 -19.40 -11.56 6.27
C HIS A 9 -20.20 -12.27 5.18
N VAL A 10 -20.11 -13.60 5.16
CA VAL A 10 -20.87 -14.46 4.24
C VAL A 10 -21.89 -15.25 5.06
N ARG A 11 -23.17 -15.13 4.71
CA ARG A 11 -24.21 -15.91 5.39
C ARG A 11 -24.32 -17.29 4.77
N MET A 12 -24.05 -18.31 5.56
CA MET A 12 -24.03 -19.69 5.13
C MET A 12 -25.18 -20.49 5.76
N GLU A 13 -25.74 -21.41 5.01
CA GLU A 13 -26.75 -22.36 5.51
C GLU A 13 -26.10 -23.65 6.06
N ARG A 14 -24.80 -23.80 5.84
CA ARG A 14 -24.01 -24.95 6.28
C ARG A 14 -22.82 -24.51 7.13
N SER A 15 -22.32 -25.43 7.94
CA SER A 15 -21.12 -25.18 8.73
C SER A 15 -19.90 -24.91 7.86
N LEU A 16 -18.99 -24.09 8.34
CA LEU A 16 -17.72 -23.83 7.70
C LEU A 16 -16.80 -25.04 7.86
N ASP A 17 -16.50 -25.71 6.77
CA ASP A 17 -15.46 -26.72 6.66
C ASP A 17 -14.20 -26.15 5.95
N GLU A 18 -13.15 -26.95 5.89
CA GLU A 18 -11.87 -26.52 5.28
C GLU A 18 -12.03 -26.23 3.77
N ALA A 19 -12.81 -27.06 3.06
CA ALA A 19 -13.01 -26.91 1.62
C ALA A 19 -13.77 -25.61 1.30
N LEU A 20 -14.78 -25.27 2.11
CA LEU A 20 -15.52 -24.03 1.96
C LEU A 20 -14.66 -22.81 2.30
N ALA A 21 -13.88 -22.89 3.37
CA ALA A 21 -12.96 -21.80 3.74
C ALA A 21 -11.91 -21.57 2.65
N GLY A 22 -11.31 -22.63 2.12
CA GLY A 22 -10.38 -22.52 0.97
C GLY A 22 -11.03 -21.91 -0.26
N ARG A 23 -12.26 -22.33 -0.59
CA ARG A 23 -13.00 -21.74 -1.70
C ARG A 23 -13.29 -20.25 -1.51
N ILE A 24 -13.62 -19.82 -0.29
CA ILE A 24 -13.79 -18.39 0.04
C ILE A 24 -12.50 -17.64 -0.22
N ALA A 25 -11.38 -18.14 0.28
CA ALA A 25 -10.07 -17.53 0.09
C ALA A 25 -9.68 -17.44 -1.41
N GLU A 26 -9.90 -18.49 -2.19
CA GLU A 26 -9.67 -18.50 -3.63
C GLU A 26 -10.53 -17.49 -4.39
N ILE A 27 -11.80 -17.31 -3.99
CA ILE A 27 -12.69 -16.32 -4.61
C ILE A 27 -12.17 -14.91 -4.32
N LEU A 28 -11.72 -14.64 -3.11
CA LEU A 28 -11.12 -13.35 -2.75
C LEU A 28 -9.88 -13.05 -3.59
N MET A 29 -9.06 -14.05 -3.85
CA MET A 29 -7.82 -13.90 -4.61
C MET A 29 -8.03 -13.97 -6.13
N ARG A 30 -9.28 -14.22 -6.59
CA ARG A 30 -9.59 -14.29 -8.03
C ARG A 30 -9.33 -12.95 -8.70
N GLY A 31 -8.56 -12.97 -9.77
CA GLY A 31 -8.14 -11.78 -10.51
C GLY A 31 -6.89 -11.09 -9.95
N ALA A 32 -6.46 -11.40 -8.74
CA ALA A 32 -5.10 -11.15 -8.31
C ALA A 32 -4.19 -12.23 -8.92
N ASP A 33 -3.07 -11.84 -9.49
CA ASP A 33 -2.05 -12.79 -9.97
C ASP A 33 -1.32 -13.42 -8.77
N ALA A 34 -2.06 -14.17 -7.95
CA ALA A 34 -1.58 -14.77 -6.71
C ALA A 34 -1.82 -16.28 -6.71
N GLU A 35 -0.96 -17.01 -6.03
CA GLU A 35 -1.10 -18.44 -5.82
C GLU A 35 -0.89 -18.81 -4.34
N PRO A 36 -1.49 -19.91 -3.88
CA PRO A 36 -1.27 -20.38 -2.53
C PRO A 36 0.21 -20.67 -2.29
N VAL A 37 0.73 -20.24 -1.14
CA VAL A 37 2.08 -20.53 -0.68
C VAL A 37 2.04 -21.27 0.65
N ALA A 38 2.99 -22.18 0.86
CA ALA A 38 3.07 -22.98 2.07
C ALA A 38 3.89 -22.29 3.17
N ASP A 39 4.84 -21.44 2.78
CA ASP A 39 5.72 -20.74 3.71
C ASP A 39 5.15 -19.33 3.97
N ALA A 40 4.95 -19.02 5.26
CA ALA A 40 4.47 -17.71 5.68
C ALA A 40 5.43 -16.57 5.30
N SER A 41 6.72 -16.86 5.13
CA SER A 41 7.71 -15.87 4.68
C SER A 41 7.54 -15.48 3.20
N GLU A 42 6.89 -16.32 2.41
CA GLU A 42 6.58 -16.09 1.00
C GLU A 42 5.18 -15.48 0.80
N ALA A 43 4.40 -15.36 1.89
CA ALA A 43 3.05 -14.84 1.82
C ALA A 43 3.03 -13.31 1.68
N ASP A 44 2.42 -12.85 0.60
CA ASP A 44 2.12 -11.44 0.38
C ASP A 44 0.75 -11.04 0.91
N VAL A 45 -0.19 -11.98 0.93
CA VAL A 45 -1.56 -11.78 1.41
C VAL A 45 -1.95 -12.92 2.33
N MET A 46 -2.53 -12.56 3.46
CA MET A 46 -3.15 -13.51 4.38
C MET A 46 -4.66 -13.34 4.36
N VAL A 47 -5.37 -14.43 4.11
CA VAL A 47 -6.83 -14.50 4.19
C VAL A 47 -7.21 -15.36 5.39
N ARG A 48 -8.01 -14.81 6.27
CA ARG A 48 -8.50 -15.48 7.47
C ARG A 48 -10.01 -15.66 7.36
N VAL A 49 -10.45 -16.89 7.55
CA VAL A 49 -11.86 -17.25 7.44
C VAL A 49 -12.30 -17.91 8.74
N CYS A 50 -13.24 -17.31 9.44
CA CYS A 50 -13.71 -17.81 10.73
C CYS A 50 -15.24 -17.90 10.80
N ALA A 51 -15.72 -18.97 11.41
CA ALA A 51 -17.14 -19.12 11.73
C ALA A 51 -17.47 -18.38 13.01
N GLY A 52 -18.62 -17.75 13.06
CA GLY A 52 -19.16 -17.26 14.32
C GLY A 52 -19.73 -18.41 15.16
N LYS A 53 -19.51 -18.35 16.45
CA LYS A 53 -20.15 -19.28 17.38
C LYS A 53 -21.67 -19.09 17.31
N ASP A 54 -22.38 -20.18 17.03
CA ASP A 54 -23.86 -20.19 16.93
C ASP A 54 -24.42 -19.13 15.94
N SER A 55 -23.66 -18.81 14.91
CA SER A 55 -23.99 -17.80 13.91
C SER A 55 -23.97 -18.39 12.50
N PRO A 56 -24.93 -18.04 11.63
CA PRO A 56 -24.88 -18.43 10.23
C PRO A 56 -23.87 -17.61 9.43
N TRP A 57 -23.18 -16.67 10.05
CA TRP A 57 -22.23 -15.80 9.39
C TRP A 57 -20.81 -16.31 9.51
N VAL A 58 -20.10 -16.30 8.40
CA VAL A 58 -18.67 -16.55 8.29
C VAL A 58 -17.99 -15.22 8.06
N THR A 59 -17.01 -14.87 8.89
CA THR A 59 -16.24 -13.65 8.76
C THR A 59 -14.98 -13.90 7.96
N VAL A 60 -14.68 -12.99 7.07
CA VAL A 60 -13.52 -13.02 6.18
C VAL A 60 -12.73 -11.73 6.38
N LEU A 61 -11.46 -11.89 6.71
CA LEU A 61 -10.46 -10.82 6.82
C LEU A 61 -9.37 -11.08 5.80
N ALA A 62 -8.93 -10.06 5.13
CA ALA A 62 -7.78 -10.16 4.24
C ALA A 62 -7.07 -8.81 4.15
N ASP A 63 -5.76 -8.85 4.18
CA ASP A 63 -4.92 -7.65 4.07
C ASP A 63 -5.21 -6.86 2.78
N SER A 64 -5.73 -7.54 1.74
CA SER A 64 -6.06 -6.92 0.46
C SER A 64 -7.37 -6.11 0.44
N ILE A 65 -8.21 -6.26 1.47
CA ILE A 65 -9.48 -5.54 1.59
C ILE A 65 -9.47 -4.48 2.68
N ASP A 66 -8.41 -4.45 3.50
CA ASP A 66 -8.20 -3.39 4.47
C ASP A 66 -7.89 -2.08 3.75
N ASP A 67 -8.60 -1.00 4.04
CA ASP A 67 -8.43 0.37 3.57
C ASP A 67 -8.87 0.69 2.13
N ASP A 68 -9.27 -0.29 1.29
CA ASP A 68 -9.82 -0.03 -0.04
C ASP A 68 -11.31 -0.44 -0.13
N LEU A 69 -12.18 0.55 0.01
CA LEU A 69 -13.62 0.32 -0.04
C LEU A 69 -14.08 -0.23 -1.40
N GLU A 70 -13.49 0.20 -2.52
CA GLU A 70 -13.88 -0.28 -3.86
C GLU A 70 -13.48 -1.75 -4.02
N GLU A 71 -12.28 -2.12 -3.60
CA GLU A 71 -11.83 -3.52 -3.63
C GLU A 71 -12.70 -4.39 -2.72
N GLN A 72 -13.00 -3.94 -1.50
CA GLN A 72 -13.90 -4.64 -0.57
C GLN A 72 -15.25 -4.93 -1.23
N LEU A 73 -15.81 -3.96 -1.96
CA LEU A 73 -17.09 -4.11 -2.65
C LEU A 73 -17.04 -5.11 -3.79
N LEU A 74 -15.98 -5.07 -4.60
CA LEU A 74 -15.77 -6.04 -5.68
C LEU A 74 -15.71 -7.45 -5.11
N LYS A 75 -14.96 -7.66 -4.02
CA LYS A 75 -14.84 -8.96 -3.35
C LYS A 75 -16.17 -9.42 -2.72
N THR A 76 -16.92 -8.50 -2.12
CA THR A 76 -18.24 -8.79 -1.57
C THR A 76 -19.20 -9.30 -2.63
N ARG A 77 -19.24 -8.68 -3.80
CA ARG A 77 -20.04 -9.13 -4.95
C ARG A 77 -19.57 -10.49 -5.47
N ALA A 78 -18.26 -10.65 -5.67
CA ALA A 78 -17.68 -11.89 -6.15
C ALA A 78 -18.00 -13.08 -5.22
N LEU A 79 -17.92 -12.88 -3.90
CA LEU A 79 -18.31 -13.88 -2.91
C LEU A 79 -19.80 -14.21 -2.99
N SER A 80 -20.66 -13.18 -3.05
CA SER A 80 -22.11 -13.37 -3.15
C SER A 80 -22.49 -14.18 -4.39
N GLU A 81 -21.94 -13.84 -5.54
CA GLU A 81 -22.22 -14.51 -6.82
C GLU A 81 -21.70 -15.96 -6.83
N ALA A 82 -20.43 -16.17 -6.44
CA ALA A 82 -19.78 -17.48 -6.54
C ALA A 82 -20.30 -18.49 -5.51
N LEU A 83 -20.82 -18.02 -4.38
CA LEU A 83 -21.36 -18.85 -3.30
C LEU A 83 -22.90 -18.89 -3.30
N GLU A 84 -23.55 -18.10 -4.15
CA GLU A 84 -25.00 -17.89 -4.17
C GLU A 84 -25.52 -17.55 -2.74
N ALA A 85 -24.77 -16.73 -2.03
CA ALA A 85 -24.98 -16.42 -0.64
C ALA A 85 -25.14 -14.92 -0.42
N ARG A 86 -25.83 -14.56 0.64
CA ARG A 86 -25.86 -13.20 1.13
C ARG A 86 -24.50 -12.83 1.74
N THR A 87 -23.95 -11.69 1.34
CA THR A 87 -22.70 -11.15 1.85
C THR A 87 -22.93 -9.74 2.40
N LEU A 88 -22.16 -9.38 3.41
CA LEU A 88 -22.19 -8.07 4.04
C LEU A 88 -20.75 -7.58 4.22
N ALA A 89 -20.41 -6.48 3.59
CA ALA A 89 -19.20 -5.75 3.88
C ALA A 89 -19.45 -4.73 4.98
N ILE A 90 -18.52 -4.62 5.93
CA ILE A 90 -18.49 -3.59 6.96
C ILE A 90 -17.13 -2.91 6.89
N ALA A 91 -17.14 -1.59 6.80
CA ALA A 91 -15.93 -0.78 6.87
C ALA A 91 -16.13 0.38 7.84
N CYS A 92 -15.16 0.58 8.72
CA CYS A 92 -15.08 1.74 9.61
C CYS A 92 -13.82 2.53 9.23
N SER A 93 -13.94 3.84 9.15
CA SER A 93 -12.82 4.72 8.82
C SER A 93 -12.65 5.79 9.88
N ASP A 94 -11.50 5.75 10.57
CA ASP A 94 -11.04 6.68 11.60
C ASP A 94 -12.10 7.02 12.68
N SER A 95 -12.96 6.05 13.02
CA SER A 95 -14.11 6.22 13.94
C SER A 95 -15.14 7.28 13.50
N ASP A 96 -14.97 7.89 12.36
CA ASP A 96 -15.86 8.96 11.87
C ASP A 96 -17.00 8.42 11.00
N TYR A 97 -16.77 7.28 10.36
CA TYR A 97 -17.68 6.76 9.35
C TYR A 97 -17.74 5.24 9.34
N LEU A 98 -18.96 4.73 9.38
CA LEU A 98 -19.27 3.31 9.22
C LEU A 98 -20.04 3.12 7.92
N CYS A 99 -19.59 2.21 7.09
CA CYS A 99 -20.21 1.83 5.84
C CYS A 99 -20.62 0.36 5.84
N LEU A 100 -21.81 0.07 5.32
CA LEU A 100 -22.32 -1.27 5.13
C LEU A 100 -22.73 -1.45 3.67
N ASN A 101 -22.33 -2.56 3.08
CA ASN A 101 -22.83 -2.98 1.77
C ASN A 101 -23.33 -4.42 1.86
N LEU A 102 -24.61 -4.63 1.60
CA LEU A 102 -25.22 -5.95 1.57
C LEU A 102 -25.50 -6.34 0.12
N VAL A 103 -24.94 -7.47 -0.28
CA VAL A 103 -25.16 -8.08 -1.59
C VAL A 103 -25.82 -9.43 -1.42
N ASP A 104 -26.86 -9.70 -2.19
CA ASP A 104 -27.55 -10.99 -2.21
C ASP A 104 -27.80 -11.39 -3.68
N ALA A 105 -27.02 -12.33 -4.17
CA ALA A 105 -27.08 -12.78 -5.55
C ALA A 105 -28.42 -13.43 -5.88
N LYS A 106 -29.06 -14.14 -4.93
CA LYS A 106 -30.36 -14.82 -5.14
C LYS A 106 -31.47 -13.82 -5.44
N THR A 107 -31.44 -12.68 -4.76
CA THR A 107 -32.46 -11.62 -4.92
C THR A 107 -32.00 -10.47 -5.84
N LYS A 108 -30.78 -10.55 -6.35
CA LYS A 108 -30.14 -9.48 -7.15
C LYS A 108 -30.11 -8.14 -6.40
N THR A 109 -29.89 -8.20 -5.10
CA THR A 109 -29.84 -7.03 -4.22
C THR A 109 -28.40 -6.57 -4.04
N ASP A 110 -28.18 -5.24 -4.12
CA ASP A 110 -26.95 -4.55 -3.78
C ASP A 110 -27.33 -3.22 -3.12
N ILE A 111 -27.28 -3.19 -1.79
CA ILE A 111 -27.78 -2.07 -1.00
C ILE A 111 -26.76 -1.56 0.00
N TRP A 112 -26.86 -0.29 0.31
CA TRP A 112 -25.91 0.46 1.10
C TRP A 112 -26.55 1.14 2.29
N ALA A 113 -25.85 1.14 3.40
CA ALA A 113 -26.12 1.99 4.55
C ALA A 113 -24.85 2.64 5.04
N ALA A 114 -24.99 3.73 5.75
CA ALA A 114 -23.87 4.41 6.37
C ALA A 114 -24.30 5.16 7.62
N HIS A 115 -23.41 5.21 8.59
CA HIS A 115 -23.52 5.97 9.82
C HIS A 115 -22.28 6.85 10.00
N GLY A 116 -22.45 8.03 10.62
CA GLY A 116 -21.36 8.97 10.81
C GLY A 116 -21.12 9.89 9.60
N LYS A 117 -19.99 10.57 9.61
CA LYS A 117 -19.61 11.58 8.61
C LYS A 117 -18.46 11.06 7.74
N PHE A 118 -18.72 10.91 6.46
CA PHE A 118 -17.70 10.47 5.50
C PHE A 118 -16.54 11.46 5.43
N PRO A 119 -15.29 11.03 5.68
CA PRO A 119 -14.16 11.95 5.82
C PRO A 119 -13.65 12.51 4.50
N PHE A 120 -13.85 11.81 3.37
CA PHE A 120 -13.24 12.14 2.09
C PHE A 120 -14.27 12.24 0.96
N GLY A 121 -14.35 13.38 0.30
CA GLY A 121 -15.10 13.54 -0.92
C GLY A 121 -16.61 13.29 -0.77
N LYS A 122 -17.21 12.60 -1.76
CA LYS A 122 -18.63 12.31 -1.80
C LYS A 122 -18.92 10.94 -1.22
N ALA A 123 -19.69 10.89 -0.13
CA ALA A 123 -20.13 9.62 0.46
C ALA A 123 -20.77 8.69 -0.58
N PRO A 124 -20.59 7.35 -0.45
CA PRO A 124 -21.30 6.39 -1.26
C PRO A 124 -22.80 6.65 -1.25
N ARG A 125 -23.46 6.40 -2.37
CA ARG A 125 -24.91 6.63 -2.47
C ARG A 125 -25.65 5.66 -1.56
N ARG A 126 -26.28 6.18 -0.53
CA ARG A 126 -27.12 5.40 0.39
C ARG A 126 -28.36 4.86 -0.35
N SER A 127 -28.65 3.58 -0.15
CA SER A 127 -29.89 2.99 -0.64
C SER A 127 -31.09 3.50 0.19
N ASN A 128 -32.28 3.41 -0.38
CA ASN A 128 -33.48 3.69 0.35
C ASN A 128 -33.57 2.79 1.59
N PRO A 129 -33.80 3.32 2.80
CA PRO A 129 -33.94 2.50 4.01
C PRO A 129 -34.95 1.36 3.88
N ALA A 130 -36.03 1.53 3.11
CA ALA A 130 -37.00 0.47 2.84
C ALA A 130 -36.39 -0.76 2.11
N ALA A 131 -35.28 -0.60 1.41
CA ALA A 131 -34.59 -1.72 0.78
C ALA A 131 -33.98 -2.71 1.79
N TRP A 132 -33.70 -2.25 3.01
CA TRP A 132 -33.17 -3.06 4.09
C TRP A 132 -34.23 -3.90 4.82
N LYS A 133 -35.53 -3.60 4.66
CA LYS A 133 -36.62 -4.24 5.37
C LYS A 133 -36.63 -5.79 5.32
N ALA A 134 -36.20 -6.34 4.19
CA ALA A 134 -36.12 -7.81 4.02
C ALA A 134 -34.91 -8.45 4.72
N TYR A 135 -33.99 -7.65 5.25
CA TYR A 135 -32.67 -8.09 5.72
C TYR A 135 -32.43 -7.80 7.20
N VAL A 136 -33.24 -6.97 7.83
CA VAL A 136 -33.15 -6.56 9.23
C VAL A 136 -34.38 -7.04 10.00
N LYS A 137 -34.26 -7.17 11.31
CA LYS A 137 -35.36 -7.61 12.20
C LYS A 137 -36.40 -6.52 12.37
N ASP A 138 -35.95 -5.29 12.64
CA ASP A 138 -36.78 -4.08 12.77
C ASP A 138 -36.22 -2.96 11.91
N ASP A 139 -36.91 -2.66 10.78
CA ASP A 139 -36.47 -1.65 9.83
C ASP A 139 -36.59 -0.23 10.39
N ALA A 140 -37.51 0.01 11.33
CA ALA A 140 -37.63 1.31 11.97
C ALA A 140 -36.50 1.58 12.95
N HIS A 141 -36.16 0.59 13.79
CA HIS A 141 -35.04 0.66 14.72
C HIS A 141 -33.71 0.78 13.96
N PHE A 142 -33.48 -0.06 12.93
CA PHE A 142 -32.30 0.04 12.07
C PHE A 142 -32.12 1.42 11.45
N ALA A 143 -33.21 1.99 10.88
CA ALA A 143 -33.18 3.32 10.32
C ALA A 143 -32.94 4.43 11.36
N GLN A 144 -33.43 4.24 12.59
CA GLN A 144 -33.19 5.15 13.70
C GLN A 144 -31.70 5.10 14.12
N THR A 145 -31.13 3.93 14.28
CA THR A 145 -29.71 3.73 14.64
C THR A 145 -28.78 4.38 13.62
N LEU A 146 -29.06 4.21 12.31
CA LEU A 146 -28.27 4.84 11.25
C LEU A 146 -28.33 6.38 11.25
N ARG A 147 -29.35 6.97 11.85
CA ARG A 147 -29.54 8.44 11.95
C ARG A 147 -29.10 9.01 13.27
N ALA A 148 -28.94 8.16 14.30
CA ALA A 148 -28.51 8.59 15.61
C ALA A 148 -27.14 9.28 15.53
N SER A 149 -26.91 10.21 16.44
CA SER A 149 -25.57 10.80 16.61
C SER A 149 -24.81 9.96 17.61
N SER A 150 -23.63 9.53 17.25
CA SER A 150 -22.67 8.89 18.14
C SER A 150 -21.36 9.67 18.18
N VAL A 151 -20.55 9.46 19.21
CA VAL A 151 -19.22 10.07 19.30
C VAL A 151 -18.29 9.39 18.29
N PHE A 152 -18.38 8.05 18.23
CA PHE A 152 -17.66 7.23 17.29
C PHE A 152 -18.65 6.46 16.41
N ALA A 153 -18.36 6.33 15.13
CA ALA A 153 -19.28 5.67 14.20
C ALA A 153 -19.49 4.19 14.53
N GLU A 154 -18.46 3.52 15.04
CA GLU A 154 -18.53 2.12 15.46
C GLU A 154 -19.40 1.88 16.70
N ASP A 155 -19.75 2.90 17.46
CA ASP A 155 -20.67 2.77 18.62
C ASP A 155 -22.07 2.27 18.20
N ALA A 156 -22.46 2.57 16.95
CA ALA A 156 -23.73 2.09 16.38
C ALA A 156 -23.68 0.63 15.89
N LEU A 157 -22.47 0.05 15.75
CA LEU A 157 -22.29 -1.25 15.13
C LEU A 157 -22.95 -2.41 15.89
N PRO A 158 -22.94 -2.48 17.24
CA PRO A 158 -23.64 -3.55 17.96
C PRO A 158 -25.14 -3.62 17.66
N ASP A 159 -25.82 -2.48 17.61
CA ASP A 159 -27.26 -2.41 17.33
C ASP A 159 -27.53 -2.76 15.85
N ILE A 160 -26.73 -2.23 14.93
CA ILE A 160 -26.80 -2.56 13.50
C ILE A 160 -26.61 -4.06 13.28
N ALA A 161 -25.59 -4.64 13.90
CA ALA A 161 -25.28 -6.06 13.79
C ALA A 161 -26.41 -6.94 14.34
N ALA A 162 -26.99 -6.55 15.48
CA ALA A 162 -28.13 -7.25 16.08
C ALA A 162 -29.34 -7.29 15.12
N GLU A 163 -29.63 -6.20 14.42
CA GLU A 163 -30.69 -6.16 13.41
C GLU A 163 -30.43 -7.11 12.23
N LEU A 164 -29.18 -7.24 11.82
CA LEU A 164 -28.76 -8.12 10.74
C LEU A 164 -28.60 -9.60 11.18
N GLY A 165 -28.76 -9.88 12.47
CA GLY A 165 -28.51 -11.18 13.05
C GLY A 165 -27.06 -11.61 12.99
N LEU A 166 -26.16 -10.64 13.01
CA LEU A 166 -24.70 -10.81 13.07
C LEU A 166 -24.23 -10.55 14.51
N PRO A 167 -23.48 -11.46 15.15
CA PRO A 167 -22.91 -11.20 16.47
C PRO A 167 -22.00 -9.96 16.46
N ALA A 168 -22.14 -9.09 17.48
CA ALA A 168 -21.42 -7.83 17.54
C ALA A 168 -19.89 -8.01 17.50
N GLY A 169 -19.36 -9.03 18.19
CA GLY A 169 -17.94 -9.35 18.16
C GLY A 169 -17.45 -9.80 16.79
N GLN A 170 -18.30 -10.47 15.99
CA GLN A 170 -17.99 -10.78 14.60
C GLN A 170 -18.01 -9.53 13.72
N ALA A 171 -19.02 -8.68 13.90
CA ALA A 171 -19.16 -7.46 13.11
C ALA A 171 -17.96 -6.53 13.23
N ARG A 172 -17.34 -6.50 14.41
CA ARG A 172 -16.15 -5.67 14.68
C ARG A 172 -14.83 -6.43 14.51
N CYS A 173 -14.85 -7.68 14.06
CA CYS A 173 -13.63 -8.48 13.96
C CYS A 173 -12.54 -7.76 13.15
N MET A 174 -11.39 -7.62 13.77
CA MET A 174 -10.20 -6.97 13.23
C MET A 174 -9.01 -7.94 13.28
N GLU A 175 -7.93 -7.60 12.60
CA GLU A 175 -6.75 -8.44 12.53
C GLU A 175 -6.17 -8.84 13.91
N GLY A 176 -6.24 -7.96 14.90
CA GLY A 176 -5.77 -8.23 16.27
C GLY A 176 -6.74 -9.00 17.17
N GLU A 177 -7.97 -9.26 16.71
CA GLU A 177 -9.05 -9.91 17.48
C GLU A 177 -9.54 -11.21 16.83
N ILE A 178 -8.68 -11.86 16.05
CA ILE A 178 -9.03 -13.05 15.28
C ILE A 178 -9.22 -14.24 16.22
N PRO A 179 -10.34 -15.00 16.06
CA PRO A 179 -10.54 -16.23 16.82
C PRO A 179 -9.43 -17.26 16.57
N GLU A 180 -9.05 -18.01 17.59
CA GLU A 180 -8.00 -19.03 17.52
C GLU A 180 -8.32 -20.15 16.50
N ASP A 181 -9.59 -20.39 16.22
CA ASP A 181 -10.08 -21.38 15.24
C ASP A 181 -10.21 -20.84 13.80
N ALA A 182 -9.77 -19.62 13.56
CA ALA A 182 -9.74 -19.06 12.21
C ALA A 182 -8.81 -19.85 11.30
N ARG A 183 -9.31 -20.19 10.10
CA ARG A 183 -8.51 -20.83 9.07
C ARG A 183 -7.71 -19.78 8.32
N LEU A 184 -6.41 -20.00 8.23
CA LEU A 184 -5.47 -19.11 7.60
C LEU A 184 -5.07 -19.64 6.22
N PHE A 185 -5.21 -18.82 5.19
CA PHE A 185 -4.76 -19.10 3.84
C PHE A 185 -3.76 -18.03 3.42
N GLN A 186 -2.67 -18.48 2.83
CA GLN A 186 -1.53 -17.66 2.46
C GLN A 186 -1.35 -17.66 0.96
N PHE A 187 -1.17 -16.48 0.38
CA PHE A 187 -1.00 -16.31 -1.06
C PHE A 187 0.21 -15.42 -1.33
N GLY A 188 1.06 -15.87 -2.27
CA GLY A 188 2.13 -15.08 -2.85
C GLY A 188 1.70 -14.55 -4.22
N TYR A 189 1.98 -13.28 -4.52
CA TYR A 189 1.74 -12.77 -5.86
C TYR A 189 2.70 -13.40 -6.86
N LYS A 190 2.15 -13.94 -7.95
CA LYS A 190 2.96 -14.37 -9.09
C LYS A 190 3.70 -13.17 -9.65
N MET A 191 4.96 -13.12 -9.35
CA MET A 191 5.88 -12.22 -9.98
C MET A 191 6.16 -12.78 -11.36
N LYS A 192 5.42 -12.37 -12.41
CA LYS A 192 6.01 -12.52 -13.74
C LYS A 192 7.27 -11.70 -13.73
N GLU A 193 8.41 -12.38 -13.74
CA GLU A 193 9.60 -11.77 -14.30
C GLU A 193 9.12 -11.18 -15.62
N SER A 194 9.32 -9.90 -15.82
CA SER A 194 9.01 -9.28 -17.10
C SER A 194 9.88 -10.05 -18.11
N GLU A 195 9.28 -11.06 -18.75
CA GLU A 195 9.88 -11.71 -19.89
C GLU A 195 10.05 -10.62 -20.92
N GLY A 196 11.19 -10.05 -20.97
CA GLY A 196 11.45 -9.36 -22.11
C GLY A 196 12.14 -8.06 -22.03
N GLU A 197 12.57 -7.77 -22.91
CA GLU A 197 13.03 -6.72 -23.80
C GLU A 197 12.86 -5.26 -23.34
N THR A 198 12.15 -4.98 -22.23
CA THR A 198 12.08 -3.61 -21.71
C THR A 198 13.27 -3.35 -20.80
N PRO A 199 14.21 -2.49 -21.19
CA PRO A 199 15.38 -2.21 -20.38
C PRO A 199 14.97 -1.67 -18.99
N PRO A 200 15.80 -1.86 -17.95
CA PRO A 200 15.54 -1.28 -16.65
C PRO A 200 15.33 0.22 -16.78
N ARG A 201 14.25 0.70 -16.13
CA ARG A 201 13.95 2.13 -16.09
C ARG A 201 13.73 2.53 -14.65
N PHE A 202 14.53 3.46 -14.15
CA PHE A 202 14.35 4.01 -12.84
C PHE A 202 13.45 5.24 -12.89
N GLY A 203 12.42 5.25 -12.08
CA GLY A 203 11.57 6.40 -11.84
C GLY A 203 11.65 6.78 -10.38
N MET A 204 11.53 8.06 -10.06
CA MET A 204 11.37 8.48 -8.68
C MET A 204 9.98 8.09 -8.20
N LEU A 205 9.94 7.45 -7.04
CA LEU A 205 8.70 7.16 -6.34
C LEU A 205 8.37 8.28 -5.36
N TYR A 206 9.35 8.72 -4.60
CA TYR A 206 9.16 9.69 -3.55
C TYR A 206 10.48 10.37 -3.18
N GLU A 207 10.38 11.64 -2.78
CA GLU A 207 11.46 12.39 -2.19
C GLU A 207 11.09 12.79 -0.77
N GLU A 208 11.91 12.41 0.18
CA GLU A 208 11.75 12.79 1.57
C GLU A 208 12.84 13.78 1.99
N LEU A 209 12.38 14.97 2.39
CA LEU A 209 13.22 15.96 3.05
C LEU A 209 13.11 15.75 4.56
N TYR A 210 14.11 15.14 5.18
CA TYR A 210 14.16 15.07 6.63
C TYR A 210 14.45 16.47 7.20
N TYR A 211 13.39 17.13 7.66
CA TYR A 211 13.51 18.32 8.49
C TYR A 211 14.15 17.92 9.83
N GLY A 212 15.30 18.48 10.14
CA GLY A 212 15.97 18.27 11.44
C GLY A 212 17.46 17.95 11.35
N VAL A 213 17.88 17.31 10.26
CA VAL A 213 19.31 17.12 9.96
C VAL A 213 19.62 17.79 8.64
N GLY A 214 19.35 19.07 8.53
CA GLY A 214 19.33 19.97 7.34
C GLY A 214 20.23 19.70 6.13
N ARG A 215 20.88 18.54 6.07
CA ARG A 215 21.83 18.13 5.05
C ARG A 215 21.56 16.76 4.45
N THR A 216 20.60 15.99 5.01
CA THR A 216 20.30 14.66 4.52
C THR A 216 19.20 14.71 3.45
N LYS A 217 19.43 14.06 2.32
CA LYS A 217 18.48 13.87 1.25
C LYS A 217 18.26 12.39 1.04
N CYS A 218 17.02 11.95 0.95
CA CYS A 218 16.64 10.60 0.63
C CYS A 218 15.77 10.61 -0.61
N ILE A 219 16.17 9.91 -1.65
CA ILE A 219 15.47 9.85 -2.93
C ILE A 219 15.16 8.40 -3.21
N LEU A 220 13.88 8.08 -3.32
CA LEU A 220 13.41 6.73 -3.60
C LEU A 220 13.27 6.53 -5.11
N PHE A 221 13.92 5.52 -5.61
CA PHE A 221 13.83 5.09 -7.00
C PHE A 221 13.11 3.74 -7.09
N LEU A 222 12.28 3.61 -8.09
CA LEU A 222 11.62 2.36 -8.44
C LEU A 222 12.06 1.93 -9.83
N ASN A 223 12.43 0.67 -9.99
CA ASN A 223 12.65 0.11 -11.30
C ASN A 223 11.32 -0.17 -11.99
N LYS A 224 11.07 0.47 -13.12
CA LYS A 224 9.85 0.31 -13.94
C LYS A 224 10.06 -0.64 -15.14
N GLY A 225 11.19 -1.35 -15.18
CA GLY A 225 11.55 -2.27 -16.25
C GLY A 225 12.02 -3.62 -15.74
N ALA A 226 12.83 -4.31 -16.54
CA ALA A 226 13.44 -5.58 -16.18
C ALA A 226 14.43 -5.45 -15.00
N ALA A 227 14.78 -6.57 -14.37
CA ALA A 227 15.80 -6.60 -13.31
C ALA A 227 17.15 -6.06 -13.86
N SER A 228 17.84 -5.28 -13.02
CA SER A 228 19.17 -4.74 -13.36
C SER A 228 20.24 -5.43 -12.51
N LYS A 229 21.34 -5.79 -13.14
CA LYS A 229 22.56 -6.23 -12.44
C LYS A 229 23.53 -5.05 -12.37
N GLY A 230 23.76 -4.57 -11.17
CA GLY A 230 24.58 -3.41 -10.93
C GLY A 230 23.85 -2.09 -11.17
N VAL A 231 24.25 -1.08 -10.44
CA VAL A 231 23.71 0.27 -10.51
C VAL A 231 24.83 1.28 -10.30
N ALA A 232 24.75 2.42 -10.99
CA ALA A 232 25.56 3.59 -10.71
C ALA A 232 24.66 4.74 -10.26
N VAL A 233 25.14 5.55 -9.33
CA VAL A 233 24.53 6.82 -8.94
C VAL A 233 25.36 7.94 -9.52
N ALA A 234 24.74 8.82 -10.30
CA ALA A 234 25.37 10.01 -10.85
C ALA A 234 24.75 11.27 -10.22
N LEU A 235 25.59 12.18 -9.79
CA LEU A 235 25.21 13.49 -9.26
C LEU A 235 25.73 14.57 -10.22
N THR A 236 24.83 15.42 -10.66
CA THR A 236 25.10 16.49 -11.63
C THR A 236 24.36 17.77 -11.25
N GLY A 237 24.45 18.76 -12.09
CA GLY A 237 23.75 20.04 -11.93
C GLY A 237 24.68 21.18 -11.50
N GLU A 238 24.08 22.33 -11.29
CA GLU A 238 24.84 23.56 -10.97
C GLU A 238 25.56 23.45 -9.64
N CYS A 239 24.92 22.85 -8.63
CA CYS A 239 25.55 22.64 -7.33
C CYS A 239 26.85 21.85 -7.40
N ILE A 240 26.93 20.86 -8.30
CA ILE A 240 28.12 20.03 -8.50
C ILE A 240 29.14 20.77 -9.37
N ARG A 241 28.71 21.31 -10.52
CA ARG A 241 29.55 22.00 -11.48
C ARG A 241 30.28 23.19 -10.86
N GLU A 242 29.57 23.96 -10.03
CA GLU A 242 30.08 25.19 -9.42
C GLU A 242 30.65 25.01 -8.02
N HIS A 243 30.84 23.78 -7.58
CA HIS A 243 31.35 23.47 -6.22
C HIS A 243 30.58 24.17 -5.10
N GLN A 244 29.25 24.25 -5.22
CA GLN A 244 28.43 24.89 -4.20
C GLN A 244 28.19 23.97 -3.01
N ILE A 245 28.14 22.66 -3.25
CA ILE A 245 27.93 21.63 -2.25
C ILE A 245 29.01 20.55 -2.32
N LYS A 246 29.29 19.96 -1.17
CA LYS A 246 30.12 18.77 -0.99
C LYS A 246 29.23 17.61 -0.55
N VAL A 247 29.43 16.46 -1.13
CA VAL A 247 28.79 15.21 -0.70
C VAL A 247 29.70 14.56 0.34
N GLU A 248 29.29 14.60 1.61
CA GLU A 248 30.06 14.02 2.71
C GLU A 248 29.88 12.50 2.78
N LYS A 249 28.68 12.02 2.44
CA LYS A 249 28.34 10.59 2.42
C LYS A 249 27.29 10.32 1.37
N ILE A 250 27.43 9.18 0.71
CA ILE A 250 26.41 8.61 -0.17
C ILE A 250 26.26 7.13 0.15
N GLU A 251 25.03 6.65 0.20
CA GLU A 251 24.75 5.24 0.39
C GLU A 251 23.49 4.83 -0.36
N LEU A 252 23.43 3.56 -0.78
CA LEU A 252 22.22 2.91 -1.21
C LEU A 252 21.58 2.20 -0.02
N GLN A 253 20.28 2.33 0.11
CA GLN A 253 19.49 1.61 1.10
C GLN A 253 18.41 0.81 0.37
N PHE A 254 18.12 -0.39 0.83
CA PHE A 254 17.07 -1.24 0.29
C PHE A 254 16.61 -2.25 1.33
N HIS A 255 15.37 -2.72 1.17
CA HIS A 255 14.79 -3.74 2.03
C HIS A 255 15.42 -5.12 1.79
N LEU A 256 15.83 -5.78 2.86
CA LEU A 256 16.22 -7.19 2.85
C LEU A 256 15.04 -8.09 3.20
N SER A 257 14.27 -7.71 4.22
CA SER A 257 13.10 -8.40 4.74
C SER A 257 12.25 -7.44 5.57
N ARG A 258 11.12 -7.89 6.09
CA ARG A 258 10.26 -7.03 6.95
C ARG A 258 11.07 -6.39 8.09
N GLY A 259 11.30 -5.10 7.98
CA GLY A 259 11.94 -4.27 9.01
C GLY A 259 13.46 -4.20 8.95
N GLU A 260 14.13 -4.94 8.08
CA GLU A 260 15.58 -4.87 7.91
C GLU A 260 15.96 -4.12 6.64
N TRP A 261 16.84 -3.13 6.80
CA TRP A 261 17.40 -2.35 5.71
C TRP A 261 18.88 -2.67 5.54
N ALA A 262 19.29 -2.98 4.32
CA ALA A 262 20.70 -2.99 3.97
C ALA A 262 21.16 -1.58 3.61
N HIS A 263 22.40 -1.28 3.96
CA HIS A 263 23.06 -0.03 3.66
C HIS A 263 24.38 -0.33 2.95
N ILE A 264 24.50 0.12 1.72
CA ILE A 264 25.74 0.02 0.95
C ILE A 264 26.36 1.40 0.85
N PRO A 265 27.47 1.68 1.57
CA PRO A 265 28.19 2.91 1.37
C PRO A 265 28.82 2.92 -0.02
N LEU A 266 28.69 4.06 -0.71
CA LEU A 266 29.24 4.26 -2.03
C LEU A 266 30.45 5.21 -1.96
N HIS A 267 31.37 5.03 -2.91
CA HIS A 267 32.49 5.95 -3.12
C HIS A 267 32.25 6.76 -4.38
N LEU A 268 32.26 8.08 -4.26
CA LEU A 268 32.08 9.00 -5.37
C LEU A 268 33.43 9.28 -6.04
N GLU A 269 33.47 9.13 -7.35
CA GLU A 269 34.56 9.52 -8.21
C GLU A 269 34.15 10.72 -9.07
N GLU A 270 35.04 11.66 -9.22
CA GLU A 270 34.82 12.79 -10.09
C GLU A 270 35.14 12.44 -11.53
N THR A 271 34.20 12.72 -12.41
CA THR A 271 34.34 12.54 -13.86
C THR A 271 34.05 13.87 -14.56
N SER A 272 34.93 14.28 -15.44
CA SER A 272 34.75 15.46 -16.27
C SER A 272 34.59 15.06 -17.73
N TYR A 273 33.63 15.65 -18.39
CA TYR A 273 33.40 15.43 -19.82
C TYR A 273 33.99 16.55 -20.66
N ASN A 274 34.19 16.30 -21.96
CA ASN A 274 34.79 17.23 -22.90
C ASN A 274 34.02 18.56 -23.07
N ASP A 275 32.76 18.59 -22.67
CA ASP A 275 31.90 19.79 -22.67
C ASP A 275 32.06 20.64 -21.39
N GLY A 276 32.99 20.26 -20.52
CA GLY A 276 33.21 20.92 -19.22
C GLY A 276 32.19 20.54 -18.14
N SER A 277 31.29 19.59 -18.41
CA SER A 277 30.39 19.09 -17.38
C SER A 277 31.15 18.27 -16.33
N ARG A 278 30.84 18.52 -15.05
CA ARG A 278 31.39 17.81 -13.90
C ARG A 278 30.31 16.89 -13.33
N TRP A 279 30.69 15.65 -13.15
CA TRP A 279 29.83 14.62 -12.59
C TRP A 279 30.53 13.95 -11.40
N LEU A 280 29.76 13.61 -10.38
CA LEU A 280 30.21 12.71 -9.32
C LEU A 280 29.49 11.38 -9.53
N MET A 281 30.22 10.31 -9.68
CA MET A 281 29.67 8.98 -9.95
C MET A 281 30.11 7.98 -8.89
N ALA A 282 29.21 7.09 -8.52
CA ALA A 282 29.48 5.96 -7.64
C ALA A 282 28.86 4.70 -8.23
N GLU A 283 29.64 3.65 -8.34
CA GLU A 283 29.22 2.37 -8.92
C GLU A 283 29.00 1.31 -7.85
N CYS A 284 27.95 0.50 -8.04
CA CYS A 284 27.65 -0.67 -7.24
C CYS A 284 27.34 -1.86 -8.16
N PRO A 285 28.36 -2.55 -8.69
CA PRO A 285 28.19 -3.52 -9.77
C PRO A 285 27.52 -4.82 -9.35
N GLU A 286 27.54 -5.16 -8.05
CA GLU A 286 26.98 -6.41 -7.54
C GLU A 286 25.52 -6.27 -7.09
N PHE A 287 25.00 -5.06 -7.03
CA PHE A 287 23.67 -4.81 -6.54
C PHE A 287 22.63 -5.16 -7.60
N CYS A 288 21.71 -6.06 -7.28
CA CYS A 288 20.60 -6.42 -8.15
C CYS A 288 19.36 -5.64 -7.76
N ILE A 289 18.79 -4.90 -8.70
CA ILE A 289 17.52 -4.18 -8.49
C ILE A 289 16.40 -5.03 -9.08
N PRO A 290 15.39 -5.42 -8.25
CA PRO A 290 14.29 -6.23 -8.73
C PRO A 290 13.45 -5.51 -9.80
N PRO A 291 12.73 -6.24 -10.64
CA PRO A 291 11.87 -5.67 -11.66
C PRO A 291 10.68 -4.93 -11.05
N ALA A 292 10.02 -4.15 -11.90
CA ALA A 292 8.82 -3.41 -11.53
C ALA A 292 7.69 -4.32 -11.01
N VAL A 293 6.89 -3.76 -10.13
CA VAL A 293 5.63 -4.37 -9.68
C VAL A 293 4.58 -4.17 -10.76
N LYS A 294 3.73 -5.19 -10.97
CA LYS A 294 2.68 -5.13 -11.99
C LYS A 294 1.60 -4.09 -11.65
N ASP A 295 1.11 -3.43 -12.68
CA ASP A 295 0.00 -2.48 -12.58
C ASP A 295 -1.35 -3.12 -12.21
N SER A 296 -1.48 -4.43 -12.36
CA SER A 296 -2.70 -5.18 -12.05
C SER A 296 -2.95 -5.42 -10.56
N LEU A 297 -2.00 -5.05 -9.69
CA LEU A 297 -2.16 -5.23 -8.26
C LEU A 297 -3.08 -4.15 -7.65
N PRO A 298 -3.82 -4.48 -6.59
CA PRO A 298 -4.54 -3.50 -5.79
C PRO A 298 -3.64 -2.35 -5.33
N TRP A 299 -4.16 -1.12 -5.35
CA TRP A 299 -3.37 0.11 -5.13
C TRP A 299 -2.49 0.07 -3.88
N LYS A 300 -3.05 -0.26 -2.72
CA LYS A 300 -2.30 -0.30 -1.46
C LYS A 300 -1.18 -1.33 -1.51
N LYS A 301 -1.49 -2.52 -2.01
CA LYS A 301 -0.50 -3.59 -2.11
C LYS A 301 0.60 -3.28 -3.12
N LYS A 302 0.21 -2.64 -4.23
CA LYS A 302 1.17 -2.12 -5.20
C LYS A 302 2.12 -1.13 -4.54
N GLN A 303 1.61 -0.17 -3.76
CA GLN A 303 2.44 0.80 -3.04
C GLN A 303 3.39 0.12 -2.05
N ASP A 304 2.92 -0.83 -1.25
CA ASP A 304 3.74 -1.55 -0.28
C ASP A 304 4.87 -2.32 -0.95
N LEU A 305 4.57 -3.05 -2.02
CA LEU A 305 5.58 -3.79 -2.80
C LEU A 305 6.54 -2.85 -3.53
N GLU A 306 6.06 -1.74 -4.07
CA GLU A 306 6.91 -0.72 -4.68
C GLU A 306 7.86 -0.13 -3.65
N PHE A 307 7.38 0.16 -2.44
CA PHE A 307 8.22 0.65 -1.35
C PHE A 307 9.26 -0.39 -0.90
N GLN A 308 8.85 -1.66 -0.75
CA GLN A 308 9.76 -2.77 -0.42
C GLN A 308 10.83 -3.01 -1.49
N ARG A 309 10.57 -2.64 -2.74
CA ARG A 309 11.48 -2.78 -3.88
C ARG A 309 12.20 -1.50 -4.24
N ALA A 310 11.85 -0.41 -3.60
CA ALA A 310 12.49 0.87 -3.82
C ALA A 310 13.96 0.80 -3.40
N VAL A 311 14.79 1.45 -4.20
CA VAL A 311 16.17 1.75 -3.86
C VAL A 311 16.21 3.19 -3.38
N ILE A 312 16.74 3.41 -2.20
CA ILE A 312 16.89 4.75 -1.64
C ILE A 312 18.34 5.17 -1.85
N VAL A 313 18.53 6.29 -2.55
CA VAL A 313 19.79 7.00 -2.56
C VAL A 313 19.77 8.00 -1.42
N ARG A 314 20.61 7.78 -0.41
CA ARG A 314 20.76 8.69 0.71
C ARG A 314 22.04 9.48 0.60
N LEU A 315 21.90 10.79 0.65
CA LEU A 315 22.99 11.76 0.54
C LEU A 315 23.12 12.53 1.85
N LEU A 316 24.33 12.72 2.31
CA LEU A 316 24.67 13.73 3.31
C LEU A 316 25.45 14.85 2.62
N LEU A 317 24.86 16.03 2.56
CA LEU A 317 25.38 17.19 1.87
C LEU A 317 25.90 18.24 2.86
N ALA A 318 26.94 18.96 2.47
CA ALA A 318 27.43 20.14 3.16
C ALA A 318 27.64 21.28 2.16
N PRO A 319 27.55 22.55 2.61
CA PRO A 319 28.05 23.66 1.81
C PRO A 319 29.53 23.51 1.53
N ASP A 320 29.97 23.71 0.29
CA ASP A 320 31.38 23.73 -0.09
C ASP A 320 31.89 25.18 -0.23
N ARG A 321 30.97 26.10 -0.56
CA ARG A 321 31.22 27.53 -0.54
C ARG A 321 30.00 28.29 0.00
N GLU A 322 30.20 29.47 0.55
CA GLU A 322 29.12 30.39 0.88
C GLU A 322 28.47 30.91 -0.43
N THR A 323 27.16 30.77 -0.53
CA THR A 323 26.34 31.30 -1.61
C THR A 323 24.99 31.75 -1.08
N GLU A 324 24.41 32.77 -1.71
CA GLU A 324 23.07 33.24 -1.35
C GLU A 324 21.98 32.26 -1.84
N GLU A 325 22.24 31.64 -2.99
CA GLU A 325 21.32 30.66 -3.60
C GLU A 325 22.12 29.45 -4.08
N TYR A 326 21.57 28.27 -3.83
CA TYR A 326 22.09 27.02 -4.37
C TYR A 326 21.40 26.69 -5.68
N GLY A 327 22.18 26.28 -6.66
CA GLY A 327 21.66 25.83 -7.95
C GLY A 327 20.99 24.46 -7.88
N THR A 328 20.80 23.87 -9.07
CA THR A 328 20.19 22.55 -9.23
C THR A 328 21.14 21.44 -8.80
N LEU A 329 20.61 20.43 -8.10
CA LEU A 329 21.23 19.12 -7.93
C LEU A 329 20.38 18.09 -8.69
N GLN A 330 21.04 17.32 -9.54
CA GLN A 330 20.42 16.19 -10.23
C GLN A 330 20.99 14.89 -9.69
N VAL A 331 20.11 13.96 -9.35
CA VAL A 331 20.48 12.62 -8.92
C VAL A 331 19.91 11.62 -9.92
N THR A 332 20.77 10.81 -10.50
CA THR A 332 20.42 9.84 -11.52
C THR A 332 20.84 8.46 -11.07
N LEU A 333 19.95 7.49 -11.15
CA LEU A 333 20.25 6.08 -10.95
C LEU A 333 20.37 5.43 -12.35
N ILE A 334 21.50 4.81 -12.63
CA ILE A 334 21.84 4.28 -13.95
C ILE A 334 22.07 2.77 -13.81
N PRO A 335 21.37 1.91 -14.57
CA PRO A 335 21.68 0.48 -14.57
C PRO A 335 23.05 0.23 -15.19
N MET A 336 23.86 -0.57 -14.53
CA MET A 336 25.16 -1.01 -15.05
C MET A 336 24.97 -2.28 -15.87
N LYS A 337 25.62 -2.34 -17.02
CA LYS A 337 25.72 -3.46 -17.98
C LYS A 337 24.51 -3.81 -18.84
N ASN A 338 24.86 -4.01 -20.11
CA ASN A 338 24.11 -4.59 -21.24
C ASN A 338 22.93 -3.80 -21.78
N TYR A 339 22.80 -2.54 -21.44
CA TYR A 339 21.80 -1.70 -22.06
C TYR A 339 22.47 -0.58 -22.83
N ASP A 340 22.39 -0.66 -24.14
CA ASP A 340 22.91 0.35 -25.05
C ASP A 340 22.32 1.73 -24.76
N GLY A 341 22.97 2.48 -23.91
CA GLY A 341 22.92 3.94 -23.82
C GLY A 341 21.59 4.64 -23.51
N GLN A 342 20.49 3.95 -23.24
CA GLN A 342 19.16 4.60 -23.16
C GLN A 342 18.46 4.56 -21.81
N CYS A 343 19.13 4.22 -20.76
CA CYS A 343 18.50 4.05 -19.46
C CYS A 343 19.04 5.01 -18.43
N GLY A 344 18.53 6.20 -18.42
CA GLY A 344 18.70 7.13 -17.33
C GLY A 344 17.39 7.84 -17.05
N CYS A 345 16.85 7.71 -15.86
CA CYS A 345 15.84 8.66 -15.42
C CYS A 345 16.56 9.82 -14.77
N VAL A 346 16.63 10.95 -15.47
CA VAL A 346 17.22 12.17 -14.92
C VAL A 346 16.18 12.83 -14.03
N MET A 347 16.49 12.93 -12.74
CA MET A 347 15.67 13.63 -11.77
C MET A 347 16.25 15.00 -11.53
N LYS A 348 15.46 16.03 -11.80
CA LYS A 348 15.83 17.41 -11.48
C LYS A 348 15.47 17.71 -10.04
N TYR A 349 16.44 18.09 -9.27
CA TYR A 349 16.31 18.44 -7.90
C TYR A 349 16.60 19.93 -7.72
N TYR A 350 15.69 20.66 -7.12
CA TYR A 350 15.90 22.08 -6.86
C TYR A 350 16.16 22.30 -5.38
N THR A 351 17.34 22.77 -5.04
CA THR A 351 17.71 23.15 -3.68
C THR A 351 17.36 24.61 -3.40
N ASN A 352 16.16 25.05 -3.74
CA ASN A 352 15.76 26.44 -3.46
C ASN A 352 15.51 26.74 -1.99
N ASP A 353 15.67 25.76 -1.08
CA ASP A 353 15.47 25.99 0.33
C ASP A 353 16.79 26.32 1.05
N ASN A 354 17.15 27.59 0.98
CA ASN A 354 18.29 28.15 1.71
C ASN A 354 18.16 28.00 3.23
N SER A 355 16.97 27.73 3.76
CA SER A 355 16.74 27.63 5.21
C SER A 355 17.45 26.43 5.82
N SER A 356 17.53 25.32 5.10
CA SER A 356 18.11 24.08 5.59
C SER A 356 19.64 24.13 5.73
N PHE A 357 20.34 24.97 4.95
CA PHE A 357 21.78 25.17 5.07
C PHE A 357 22.16 26.30 6.04
N ARG A 358 21.32 27.33 6.18
CA ARG A 358 21.59 28.47 7.06
C ARG A 358 21.55 28.14 8.56
N ASP A 359 20.65 27.21 8.98
CA ASP A 359 20.54 26.82 10.39
C ASP A 359 21.67 25.92 10.89
N ALA A 360 22.37 25.25 10.00
CA ALA A 360 23.49 24.38 10.37
C ALA A 360 24.80 25.14 10.66
N SER A 361 24.95 26.36 10.18
CA SER A 361 26.13 27.20 10.43
C SER A 361 26.05 27.98 11.74
N ARG A 362 24.93 27.91 12.47
CA ARG A 362 24.69 28.61 13.72
C ARG A 362 24.67 27.74 14.99
N ARG A 363 25.06 26.46 14.88
CA ARG A 363 25.17 25.56 16.04
C ARG A 363 26.61 25.08 16.23
#